data_9ebc281d991ab6e8dbaedbcb70376226
#
_entry.id   9ebc281d991ab6e8dbaedbcb70376226
#
_cell.length_a   1.000
_cell.length_b   1.000
_cell.length_c   1.000
_cell.angle_alpha   90.00
_cell.angle_beta   90.00
_cell.angle_gamma   90.00
#
_symmetry.space_group_name_H-M   'P 1'
#
loop_
_entity.id
_entity.type
_entity.pdbx_description
1 polymer ?
#
loop_
_entity_poly.entity_id
_entity_poly.type
_entity_poly.pdbx_seq_one_letter_code
_entity_poly.pdbx_strand_id
1 'polypeptide(L)'
;MKKIHFRIKFCIIMILLMFSLLIGKLLYVQVFNNEIYIDRAYDLWTRNIVVNSRRGNIYDRNGELIVGNTLAPTISIIPSQIKDKDYAASVIAEVLGYEVSDIIYHFNKNVSVEIIKPEALKISENQAKEIMKHNIDGIYLASDVVRYYPYGSYLSH
;
A
#
# COMPACT_ATOMS: atom_id res chain seq x y z
N MET A 1 -53.23 6.47 36.76
CA MET A 1 -53.04 6.11 35.33
C MET A 1 -52.61 7.30 34.46
N LYS A 2 -53.22 8.48 34.51
CA LYS A 2 -52.88 9.66 33.67
C LYS A 2 -51.40 10.10 33.75
N LYS A 3 -50.75 10.05 34.92
CA LYS A 3 -49.32 10.43 35.10
C LYS A 3 -48.35 9.48 34.41
N ILE A 4 -48.67 8.18 34.29
CA ILE A 4 -47.84 7.18 33.65
C ILE A 4 -47.87 7.37 32.14
N HIS A 5 -49.04 7.60 31.56
CA HIS A 5 -49.19 7.87 30.11
C HIS A 5 -48.47 9.16 29.68
N PHE A 6 -48.46 10.18 30.56
CA PHE A 6 -47.73 11.41 30.30
C PHE A 6 -46.21 11.17 30.23
N ARG A 7 -45.66 10.40 31.18
CA ARG A 7 -44.23 10.04 31.22
C ARG A 7 -43.82 9.21 29.99
N ILE A 8 -44.65 8.25 29.59
CA ILE A 8 -44.42 7.44 28.42
C ILE A 8 -44.42 8.29 27.13
N LYS A 9 -45.42 9.19 26.99
CA LYS A 9 -45.46 10.11 25.85
C LYS A 9 -44.25 11.02 25.78
N PHE A 10 -43.80 11.53 26.93
CA PHE A 10 -42.62 12.36 27.01
C PHE A 10 -41.36 11.60 26.56
N CYS A 11 -41.15 10.36 27.05
CA CYS A 11 -40.05 9.52 26.61
C CYS A 11 -40.08 9.24 25.08
N ILE A 12 -41.24 8.95 24.55
CA ILE A 12 -41.41 8.70 23.09
C ILE A 12 -41.03 9.96 22.28
N ILE A 13 -41.51 11.13 22.72
CA ILE A 13 -41.21 12.41 22.05
C ILE A 13 -39.69 12.67 22.08
N MET A 14 -39.05 12.43 23.24
CA MET A 14 -37.61 12.63 23.40
C MET A 14 -36.80 11.70 22.49
N ILE A 15 -37.21 10.44 22.37
CA ILE A 15 -36.58 9.46 21.45
C ILE A 15 -36.78 9.92 20.01
N LEU A 16 -37.97 10.32 19.61
CA LEU A 16 -38.23 10.80 18.23
C LEU A 16 -37.38 12.05 17.91
N LEU A 17 -37.24 12.96 18.84
CA LEU A 17 -36.40 14.15 18.68
C LEU A 17 -34.94 13.79 18.51
N MET A 18 -34.42 12.85 19.29
CA MET A 18 -33.06 12.34 19.14
C MET A 18 -32.82 11.68 17.77
N PHE A 19 -33.76 10.85 17.31
CA PHE A 19 -33.70 10.26 15.97
C PHE A 19 -33.76 11.31 14.86
N SER A 20 -34.60 12.32 15.00
CA SER A 20 -34.69 13.43 14.06
C SER A 20 -33.37 14.19 13.93
N LEU A 21 -32.67 14.45 15.04
CA LEU A 21 -31.34 15.07 15.03
C LEU A 21 -30.30 14.19 14.33
N LEU A 22 -30.31 12.88 14.57
CA LEU A 22 -29.41 11.94 13.90
C LEU A 22 -29.63 11.91 12.38
N ILE A 23 -30.91 11.84 11.96
CA ILE A 23 -31.26 11.86 10.53
C ILE A 23 -30.82 13.20 9.92
N GLY A 24 -31.06 14.31 10.58
CA GLY A 24 -30.63 15.64 10.11
C GLY A 24 -29.11 15.72 9.95
N LYS A 25 -28.35 15.17 10.88
CA LYS A 25 -26.88 15.12 10.79
C LYS A 25 -26.41 14.20 9.64
N LEU A 26 -27.05 13.05 9.46
CA LEU A 26 -26.73 12.15 8.33
C LEU A 26 -26.99 12.82 6.99
N LEU A 27 -28.14 13.47 6.84
CA LEU A 27 -28.46 14.22 5.63
C LEU A 27 -27.45 15.35 5.37
N TYR A 28 -27.06 16.08 6.43
CA TYR A 28 -26.05 17.12 6.30
C TYR A 28 -24.71 16.56 5.78
N VAL A 29 -24.24 15.46 6.36
CA VAL A 29 -22.99 14.83 5.94
C VAL A 29 -23.06 14.27 4.51
N GLN A 30 -24.20 13.66 4.15
CA GLN A 30 -24.37 13.04 2.84
C GLN A 30 -24.58 14.06 1.71
N VAL A 31 -25.17 15.20 1.99
CA VAL A 31 -25.48 16.21 0.97
C VAL A 31 -24.38 17.26 0.87
N PHE A 32 -23.91 17.78 2.00
CA PHE A 32 -22.98 18.92 2.01
C PHE A 32 -21.51 18.50 2.04
N ASN A 33 -21.17 17.37 2.64
CA ASN A 33 -19.78 16.92 2.77
C ASN A 33 -19.46 15.69 1.91
N ASN A 34 -20.33 15.34 0.99
CA ASN A 34 -20.19 14.13 0.17
C ASN A 34 -18.89 14.11 -0.63
N GLU A 35 -18.53 15.20 -1.27
CA GLU A 35 -17.30 15.30 -2.08
C GLU A 35 -16.05 15.01 -1.27
N ILE A 36 -15.93 15.59 -0.05
CA ILE A 36 -14.76 15.38 0.81
C ILE A 36 -14.62 13.91 1.24
N TYR A 37 -15.75 13.24 1.50
CA TYR A 37 -15.72 11.84 1.91
C TYR A 37 -15.49 10.90 0.72
N ILE A 38 -16.00 11.24 -0.46
CA ILE A 38 -15.73 10.49 -1.71
C ILE A 38 -14.26 10.60 -2.07
N ASP A 39 -13.66 11.79 -2.05
CA ASP A 39 -12.24 11.96 -2.35
C ASP A 39 -11.36 11.17 -1.39
N ARG A 40 -11.63 11.23 -0.09
CA ARG A 40 -10.90 10.43 0.90
C ARG A 40 -11.10 8.93 0.73
N ALA A 41 -12.30 8.48 0.38
CA ALA A 41 -12.57 7.07 0.10
C ALA A 41 -11.87 6.64 -1.18
N TYR A 42 -11.84 7.51 -2.20
CA TYR A 42 -11.13 7.26 -3.45
C TYR A 42 -9.62 7.14 -3.23
N ASP A 43 -9.02 8.02 -2.44
CA ASP A 43 -7.60 7.94 -2.06
C ASP A 43 -7.25 6.67 -1.27
N LEU A 44 -8.19 6.17 -0.46
CA LEU A 44 -8.00 4.92 0.28
C LEU A 44 -8.18 3.67 -0.59
N TRP A 45 -9.07 3.71 -1.59
CA TRP A 45 -9.42 2.56 -2.43
C TRP A 45 -8.59 2.50 -3.71
N THR A 46 -8.31 3.65 -4.32
CA THR A 46 -7.45 3.73 -5.51
C THR A 46 -6.01 4.01 -5.08
N ARG A 47 -5.30 2.96 -4.71
CA ARG A 47 -3.85 3.05 -4.59
C ARG A 47 -3.30 3.17 -6.00
N ASN A 48 -2.78 4.33 -6.34
CA ASN A 48 -2.02 4.53 -7.59
C ASN A 48 -0.71 3.73 -7.50
N ILE A 49 -0.80 2.43 -7.75
CA ILE A 49 0.38 1.61 -7.98
C ILE A 49 0.83 1.90 -9.40
N VAL A 50 1.96 2.58 -9.53
CA VAL A 50 2.58 2.79 -10.84
C VAL A 50 2.96 1.42 -11.41
N VAL A 51 2.11 0.90 -12.28
CA VAL A 51 2.43 -0.34 -13.01
C VAL A 51 3.37 0.02 -14.14
N ASN A 52 4.64 -0.32 -13.98
CA ASN A 52 5.61 -0.19 -15.05
C ASN A 52 5.23 -1.14 -16.18
N SER A 53 4.97 -0.61 -17.37
CA SER A 53 4.69 -1.43 -18.56
C SER A 53 5.91 -2.29 -18.91
N ARG A 54 5.65 -3.53 -19.31
CA ARG A 54 6.71 -4.44 -19.77
C ARG A 54 7.28 -3.92 -21.09
N ARG A 55 8.59 -3.85 -21.16
CA ARG A 55 9.26 -3.56 -22.44
C ARG A 55 9.13 -4.76 -23.38
N GLY A 56 9.11 -4.54 -24.70
CA GLY A 56 9.11 -5.62 -25.70
C GLY A 56 10.32 -6.55 -25.56
N ASN A 57 10.16 -7.79 -25.94
CA ASN A 57 11.27 -8.74 -26.08
C ASN A 57 12.02 -8.44 -27.38
N ILE A 58 13.32 -8.78 -27.41
CA ILE A 58 14.18 -8.66 -28.60
C ILE A 58 14.60 -10.06 -29.01
N TYR A 59 14.37 -10.40 -30.26
CA TYR A 59 14.71 -11.69 -30.85
C TYR A 59 15.72 -11.50 -31.94
N ASP A 60 16.47 -12.54 -32.21
CA ASP A 60 17.35 -12.60 -33.41
C ASP A 60 16.53 -12.90 -34.67
N ARG A 61 17.21 -12.99 -35.82
CA ARG A 61 16.57 -13.34 -37.09
C ARG A 61 16.02 -14.77 -37.16
N ASN A 62 16.45 -15.65 -36.26
CA ASN A 62 16.00 -17.03 -36.17
C ASN A 62 14.85 -17.20 -35.16
N GLY A 63 14.47 -16.11 -34.46
CA GLY A 63 13.43 -16.12 -33.43
C GLY A 63 13.94 -16.50 -32.02
N GLU A 64 15.26 -16.54 -31.81
CA GLU A 64 15.83 -16.79 -30.48
C GLU A 64 15.80 -15.53 -29.63
N LEU A 65 15.45 -15.68 -28.32
CA LEU A 65 15.33 -14.57 -27.39
C LEU A 65 16.71 -14.03 -26.99
N ILE A 66 17.04 -12.80 -27.42
CA ILE A 66 18.26 -12.09 -27.04
C ILE A 66 18.07 -11.30 -25.73
N VAL A 67 16.94 -10.59 -25.63
CA VAL A 67 16.60 -9.80 -24.44
C VAL A 67 15.12 -10.00 -24.11
N GLY A 68 14.87 -10.46 -22.91
CA GLY A 68 13.52 -10.68 -22.39
C GLY A 68 13.22 -9.87 -21.15
N ASN A 69 12.10 -10.21 -20.53
CA ASN A 69 11.70 -9.69 -19.24
C ASN A 69 11.50 -10.86 -18.29
N THR A 70 11.96 -10.69 -17.06
CA THR A 70 11.67 -11.59 -15.95
C THR A 70 11.07 -10.81 -14.80
N LEU A 71 10.37 -11.48 -13.89
CA LEU A 71 9.86 -10.88 -12.67
C LEU A 71 10.93 -11.02 -11.58
N ALA A 72 11.20 -9.93 -10.88
CA ALA A 72 12.05 -9.95 -9.71
C ALA A 72 11.28 -9.43 -8.49
N PRO A 73 11.45 -10.05 -7.32
CA PRO A 73 10.83 -9.57 -6.10
C PRO A 73 11.39 -8.20 -5.74
N THR A 74 10.50 -7.35 -5.24
CA THR A 74 10.80 -5.99 -4.81
C THR A 74 10.03 -5.73 -3.53
N ILE A 75 10.61 -4.99 -2.58
CA ILE A 75 9.92 -4.66 -1.34
C ILE A 75 9.12 -3.39 -1.51
N SER A 76 7.85 -3.49 -1.15
CA SER A 76 6.96 -2.35 -0.96
C SER A 76 6.53 -2.27 0.50
N ILE A 77 6.46 -1.06 1.01
CA ILE A 77 6.05 -0.79 2.40
C ILE A 77 4.83 0.12 2.44
N ILE A 78 4.05 -0.06 3.49
CA ILE A 78 2.96 0.85 3.86
C ILE A 78 3.37 1.51 5.18
N PRO A 79 3.96 2.72 5.16
CA PRO A 79 4.55 3.33 6.35
C PRO A 79 3.58 3.51 7.52
N SER A 80 2.27 3.67 7.22
CA SER A 80 1.22 3.83 8.24
C SER A 80 0.86 2.54 8.99
N GLN A 81 1.21 1.36 8.46
CA GLN A 81 0.93 0.06 9.09
C GLN A 81 2.09 -0.44 9.95
N ILE A 82 3.27 0.15 9.79
CA ILE A 82 4.48 -0.29 10.49
C ILE A 82 4.54 0.38 11.85
N LYS A 83 4.49 -0.42 12.91
CA LYS A 83 4.52 0.04 14.30
C LYS A 83 5.91 0.47 14.75
N ASP A 84 6.92 -0.33 14.40
CA ASP A 84 8.33 -0.09 14.73
C ASP A 84 9.12 0.06 13.44
N LYS A 85 9.32 1.31 13.02
CA LYS A 85 10.00 1.65 11.78
C LYS A 85 11.50 1.38 11.86
N ASP A 86 12.10 1.58 13.03
CA ASP A 86 13.53 1.40 13.23
C ASP A 86 13.90 -0.08 13.18
N TYR A 87 13.12 -0.94 13.83
CA TYR A 87 13.27 -2.38 13.73
C TYR A 87 13.08 -2.87 12.30
N ALA A 88 12.02 -2.43 11.63
CA ALA A 88 11.72 -2.83 10.26
C ALA A 88 12.82 -2.42 9.28
N ALA A 89 13.34 -1.20 9.43
CA ALA A 89 14.47 -0.71 8.63
C ALA A 89 15.75 -1.49 8.89
N SER A 90 16.04 -1.82 10.16
CA SER A 90 17.24 -2.59 10.51
C SER A 90 17.23 -3.99 9.91
N VAL A 91 16.09 -4.69 9.93
CA VAL A 91 15.92 -6.01 9.31
C VAL A 91 16.18 -5.96 7.80
N ILE A 92 15.58 -4.99 7.11
CA ILE A 92 15.76 -4.86 5.67
C ILE A 92 17.22 -4.49 5.34
N ALA A 93 17.82 -3.56 6.09
CA ALA A 93 19.20 -3.13 5.90
C ALA A 93 20.19 -4.29 6.10
N GLU A 94 20.00 -5.10 7.15
CA GLU A 94 20.83 -6.25 7.45
C GLU A 94 20.80 -7.31 6.34
N VAL A 95 19.59 -7.68 5.88
CA VAL A 95 19.41 -8.70 4.84
C VAL A 95 19.94 -8.24 3.48
N LEU A 96 19.79 -6.94 3.17
CA LEU A 96 20.20 -6.39 1.88
C LEU A 96 21.65 -5.87 1.88
N GLY A 97 22.27 -5.67 3.05
CA GLY A 97 23.63 -5.17 3.17
C GLY A 97 23.76 -3.66 2.95
N TYR A 98 22.72 -2.90 3.28
CA TYR A 98 22.71 -1.42 3.24
C TYR A 98 22.81 -0.81 4.64
N GLU A 99 23.06 0.49 4.70
CA GLU A 99 22.97 1.22 5.96
C GLU A 99 21.50 1.48 6.34
N VAL A 100 21.21 1.43 7.64
CA VAL A 100 19.86 1.67 8.16
C VAL A 100 19.38 3.08 7.80
N SER A 101 20.30 4.06 7.73
CA SER A 101 20.04 5.45 7.33
C SER A 101 19.37 5.56 5.96
N ASP A 102 19.77 4.73 5.00
CA ASP A 102 19.27 4.77 3.63
C ASP A 102 17.86 4.19 3.56
N ILE A 103 17.62 3.14 4.35
CA ILE A 103 16.32 2.45 4.38
C ILE A 103 15.28 3.24 5.18
N ILE A 104 15.65 3.80 6.35
CA ILE A 104 14.71 4.53 7.23
C ILE A 104 14.09 5.75 6.56
N TYR A 105 14.76 6.35 5.59
CA TYR A 105 14.24 7.46 4.81
C TYR A 105 12.90 7.12 4.14
N HIS A 106 12.77 5.91 3.58
CA HIS A 106 11.54 5.45 2.92
C HIS A 106 10.37 5.29 3.89
N PHE A 107 10.65 4.91 5.14
CA PHE A 107 9.62 4.73 6.18
C PHE A 107 9.05 6.06 6.70
N ASN A 108 9.77 7.15 6.51
CA ASN A 108 9.36 8.48 6.98
C ASN A 108 8.59 9.28 5.92
N LYS A 109 8.44 8.74 4.71
CA LYS A 109 7.62 9.37 3.67
C LYS A 109 6.13 9.29 4.02
N ASN A 110 5.42 10.39 3.80
CA ASN A 110 3.97 10.43 3.98
C ASN A 110 3.25 10.01 2.70
N VAL A 111 3.32 8.72 2.40
CA VAL A 111 2.73 8.10 1.21
C VAL A 111 1.95 6.85 1.61
N SER A 112 0.93 6.50 0.82
CA SER A 112 0.11 5.31 1.09
C SER A 112 0.87 4.00 0.85
N VAL A 113 1.74 3.97 -0.15
CA VAL A 113 2.61 2.84 -0.48
C VAL A 113 3.93 3.40 -0.99
N GLU A 114 5.03 2.92 -0.45
CA GLU A 114 6.38 3.24 -0.92
C GLU A 114 7.07 1.96 -1.41
N ILE A 115 7.76 2.06 -2.53
CA ILE A 115 8.65 1.01 -3.02
C ILE A 115 10.06 1.43 -2.68
N ILE A 116 10.78 0.62 -1.92
CA ILE A 116 12.16 0.92 -1.51
C ILE A 116 13.06 0.81 -2.74
N LYS A 117 13.42 1.95 -3.31
CA LYS A 117 14.26 2.08 -4.50
C LYS A 117 15.42 3.04 -4.22
N PRO A 118 16.61 2.71 -4.66
CA PRO A 118 17.04 1.52 -5.44
C PRO A 118 17.34 0.27 -4.61
N GLU A 119 17.39 0.37 -3.28
CA GLU A 119 18.03 -0.58 -2.36
C GLU A 119 17.34 -1.96 -2.37
N ALA A 120 16.02 -1.99 -2.36
CA ALA A 120 15.24 -3.24 -2.36
C ALA A 120 14.56 -3.53 -3.71
N LEU A 121 15.14 -3.01 -4.79
CA LEU A 121 14.72 -3.33 -6.14
C LEU A 121 15.44 -4.57 -6.63
N LYS A 122 14.70 -5.59 -7.11
CA LYS A 122 15.29 -6.80 -7.71
C LYS A 122 16.10 -7.64 -6.72
N ILE A 123 15.56 -7.83 -5.55
CA ILE A 123 16.18 -8.68 -4.53
C ILE A 123 16.09 -10.16 -4.93
N SER A 124 16.97 -10.97 -4.37
CA SER A 124 16.92 -12.42 -4.59
C SER A 124 15.71 -13.04 -3.85
N GLU A 125 15.23 -14.18 -4.33
CA GLU A 125 14.16 -14.91 -3.65
C GLU A 125 14.51 -15.29 -2.21
N ASN A 126 15.80 -15.57 -1.94
CA ASN A 126 16.26 -15.91 -0.59
C ASN A 126 16.17 -14.71 0.35
N GLN A 127 16.63 -13.53 -0.09
CA GLN A 127 16.49 -12.30 0.67
C GLN A 127 15.03 -11.93 0.91
N ALA A 128 14.18 -12.07 -0.12
CA ALA A 128 12.76 -11.84 0.01
C ALA A 128 12.12 -12.76 1.07
N LYS A 129 12.44 -14.06 1.05
CA LYS A 129 11.96 -15.03 2.03
C LYS A 129 12.47 -14.73 3.44
N GLU A 130 13.71 -14.27 3.56
CA GLU A 130 14.31 -13.93 4.86
C GLU A 130 13.62 -12.73 5.50
N ILE A 131 13.42 -11.66 4.76
CA ILE A 131 12.67 -10.49 5.24
C ILE A 131 11.24 -10.86 5.64
N MET A 132 10.56 -11.69 4.85
CA MET A 132 9.19 -12.11 5.14
C MET A 132 9.07 -13.04 6.36
N LYS A 133 10.14 -13.74 6.77
CA LYS A 133 10.14 -14.56 8.00
C LYS A 133 9.92 -13.72 9.26
N HIS A 134 10.33 -12.46 9.25
CA HIS A 134 10.14 -11.55 10.39
C HIS A 134 8.67 -11.11 10.57
N ASN A 135 7.81 -11.39 9.59
CA ASN A 135 6.37 -11.15 9.63
C ASN A 135 5.99 -9.74 10.12
N ILE A 136 6.65 -8.73 9.56
CA ILE A 136 6.47 -7.33 9.94
C ILE A 136 5.26 -6.77 9.21
N ASP A 137 4.26 -6.30 9.97
CA ASP A 137 3.08 -5.66 9.42
C ASP A 137 3.47 -4.45 8.57
N GLY A 138 2.90 -4.35 7.37
CA GLY A 138 3.15 -3.23 6.46
C GLY A 138 4.31 -3.44 5.48
N ILE A 139 5.00 -4.58 5.50
CA ILE A 139 5.98 -4.97 4.48
C ILE A 139 5.36 -6.00 3.54
N TYR A 140 5.42 -5.74 2.25
CA TYR A 140 4.87 -6.59 1.21
C TYR A 140 5.87 -6.84 0.10
N LEU A 141 5.79 -8.02 -0.51
CA LEU A 141 6.51 -8.31 -1.74
C LEU A 141 5.68 -7.86 -2.94
N ALA A 142 6.25 -7.00 -3.73
CA ALA A 142 5.80 -6.67 -5.08
C ALA A 142 6.68 -7.39 -6.10
N SER A 143 6.19 -7.53 -7.33
CA SER A 143 6.99 -8.04 -8.44
C SER A 143 7.25 -6.89 -9.41
N ASP A 144 8.50 -6.58 -9.67
CA ASP A 144 8.89 -5.62 -10.71
C ASP A 144 9.46 -6.35 -11.92
N VAL A 145 9.34 -5.75 -13.08
CA VAL A 145 9.79 -6.32 -14.34
C VAL A 145 11.23 -5.91 -14.62
N VAL A 146 12.07 -6.90 -14.78
CA VAL A 146 13.51 -6.74 -14.97
C VAL A 146 13.92 -7.26 -16.33
N ARG A 147 14.89 -6.61 -16.96
CA ARG A 147 15.52 -7.12 -18.15
C ARG A 147 16.34 -8.38 -17.85
N TYR A 148 16.12 -9.40 -18.67
CA TYR A 148 16.84 -10.66 -18.64
C TYR A 148 17.63 -10.82 -19.93
N TYR A 149 18.90 -11.14 -19.81
CA TYR A 149 19.86 -11.34 -20.90
C TYR A 149 20.34 -12.79 -20.87
N PRO A 150 19.77 -13.68 -21.68
CA PRO A 150 20.16 -15.11 -21.71
C PRO A 150 21.64 -15.31 -21.98
N TYR A 151 22.24 -14.43 -22.76
CA TYR A 151 23.64 -14.50 -23.19
C TYR A 151 24.59 -13.60 -22.38
N GLY A 152 24.22 -13.27 -21.15
CA GLY A 152 25.04 -12.48 -20.24
C GLY A 152 25.26 -11.04 -20.71
N SER A 153 26.53 -10.58 -20.71
CA SER A 153 26.87 -9.20 -21.06
C SER A 153 26.81 -8.90 -22.58
N TYR A 154 26.55 -9.90 -23.41
CA TYR A 154 26.40 -9.71 -24.83
C TYR A 154 25.13 -8.88 -25.12
N LEU A 155 25.30 -7.72 -25.75
CA LEU A 155 24.23 -6.75 -26.06
C LEU A 155 23.55 -6.14 -24.81
N SER A 156 24.23 -6.07 -23.66
CA SER A 156 23.69 -5.53 -22.42
C SER A 156 23.94 -4.01 -22.21
N HIS A 157 24.50 -3.32 -23.21
CA HIS A 157 24.77 -1.86 -23.19
C HIS A 157 24.01 -1.12 -24.28
#